data_888014e423e0f21986d400637219f35e
#
_entry.id   888014e423e0f21986d400637219f35e
#
_cell.length_a   1.000
_cell.length_b   1.000
_cell.length_c   1.000
_cell.angle_alpha   90.00
_cell.angle_beta   90.00
_cell.angle_gamma   90.00
#
_symmetry.space_group_name_H-M   'P 1'
#
loop_
_entity.id
_entity.type
_entity.pdbx_description
1 polymer ?
#
loop_
_entity_poly.entity_id
_entity_poly.type
_entity_poly.pdbx_seq_one_letter_code
_entity_poly.pdbx_strand_id
1 'polypeptide(L)'
;SLNDVTPESLEKGIYKKFSFLKDQVEVSPETNKLILPISVQETSSKTIYRKDPESKKTIIEGMNSNGVEEFFSTGDMLGTILNDVFADINIYDDDIRLLQRRFVSPIGSGAISFYKFYLMDTVMVDKNKCVHLTFVPQNPQDFGFTGHLYVLDDSTYAVKKCTMNLPKKTGVNFVENLDVVQQYEQLPNGNWVLTDDDMTVDLLVMKAIQGIQVKRTTKYSNYVFEPIEPRLFRLKGNVIKEADMLTKSDEYWAGVRQ
;
A
#
# COMPACT_ATOMS: atom_id res chain seq x y z
N SER A 1 -2.12 -9.47 18.75
CA SER A 1 -1.35 -8.31 19.24
C SER A 1 0.11 -8.52 18.94
N LEU A 2 0.72 -7.58 18.28
CA LEU A 2 2.16 -7.52 18.13
C LEU A 2 2.77 -7.48 19.54
N ASN A 3 3.64 -8.42 19.86
CA ASN A 3 4.38 -8.37 21.12
C ASN A 3 5.33 -7.18 21.03
N ASP A 4 5.30 -6.32 22.03
CA ASP A 4 6.16 -5.14 22.09
C ASP A 4 7.64 -5.54 22.11
N VAL A 5 8.44 -4.82 21.33
CA VAL A 5 9.89 -4.92 21.45
C VAL A 5 10.26 -4.34 22.81
N THR A 6 10.73 -5.18 23.73
CA THR A 6 11.20 -4.75 25.05
C THR A 6 12.73 -4.86 25.11
N PRO A 7 13.41 -4.07 25.95
CA PRO A 7 14.85 -4.20 26.13
C PRO A 7 15.29 -5.64 26.45
N GLU A 8 14.47 -6.38 27.20
CA GLU A 8 14.73 -7.78 27.54
C GLU A 8 14.54 -8.72 26.32
N SER A 9 13.62 -8.42 25.41
CA SER A 9 13.43 -9.20 24.19
C SER A 9 14.60 -9.07 23.23
N LEU A 10 15.28 -7.91 23.22
CA LEU A 10 16.46 -7.65 22.41
C LEU A 10 17.70 -8.48 22.85
N GLU A 11 17.68 -9.05 24.05
CA GLU A 11 18.76 -9.89 24.55
C GLU A 11 18.56 -11.38 24.25
N LYS A 12 17.38 -11.79 23.76
CA LYS A 12 17.00 -13.18 23.53
C LYS A 12 16.70 -13.48 22.06
N GLY A 13 16.93 -14.72 21.64
CA GLY A 13 16.52 -15.21 20.33
C GLY A 13 17.29 -14.61 19.14
N ILE A 14 16.56 -14.20 18.12
CA ILE A 14 17.08 -13.61 16.88
C ILE A 14 17.88 -12.34 17.14
N TYR A 15 17.46 -11.51 18.07
CA TYR A 15 18.13 -10.25 18.40
C TYR A 15 19.52 -10.43 18.96
N LYS A 16 19.81 -11.57 19.60
CA LYS A 16 21.15 -11.89 20.09
C LYS A 16 22.16 -12.11 18.95
N LYS A 17 21.69 -12.60 17.78
CA LYS A 17 22.53 -12.78 16.59
C LYS A 17 22.82 -11.46 15.86
N PHE A 18 21.98 -10.45 16.05
CA PHE A 18 22.05 -9.16 15.37
C PHE A 18 22.22 -8.02 16.37
N SER A 19 23.32 -8.07 17.15
CA SER A 19 23.59 -7.07 18.20
C SER A 19 23.67 -5.62 17.69
N PHE A 20 24.02 -5.44 16.41
CA PHE A 20 24.05 -4.13 15.75
C PHE A 20 22.66 -3.49 15.56
N LEU A 21 21.59 -4.28 15.65
CA LEU A 21 20.23 -3.76 15.52
C LEU A 21 19.74 -3.05 16.80
N LYS A 22 20.41 -3.24 17.93
CA LYS A 22 20.03 -2.59 19.19
C LYS A 22 20.09 -1.06 19.12
N ASP A 23 21.02 -0.54 18.33
CA ASP A 23 21.21 0.89 18.15
C ASP A 23 20.25 1.51 17.13
N GLN A 24 19.44 0.68 16.44
CA GLN A 24 18.47 1.09 15.42
C GLN A 24 17.02 1.01 15.89
N VAL A 25 16.81 0.75 17.18
CA VAL A 25 15.44 0.73 17.74
C VAL A 25 14.87 2.13 17.74
N GLU A 26 13.72 2.29 17.13
CA GLU A 26 12.98 3.55 17.03
C GLU A 26 11.64 3.45 17.75
N VAL A 27 11.06 4.60 18.05
CA VAL A 27 9.69 4.68 18.56
C VAL A 27 8.75 4.85 17.35
N SER A 28 7.79 3.94 17.18
CA SER A 28 6.77 4.10 16.15
C SER A 28 5.98 5.38 16.40
N PRO A 29 5.91 6.29 15.44
CA PRO A 29 5.14 7.52 15.56
C PRO A 29 3.62 7.26 15.65
N GLU A 30 3.15 6.09 15.20
CA GLU A 30 1.73 5.73 15.17
C GLU A 30 1.27 5.05 16.46
N THR A 31 2.10 4.15 16.99
CA THR A 31 1.73 3.32 18.14
C THR A 31 2.45 3.70 19.42
N ASN A 32 3.44 4.57 19.34
CA ASN A 32 4.35 4.95 20.43
C ASN A 32 5.09 3.73 21.06
N LYS A 33 5.22 2.65 20.30
CA LYS A 33 5.90 1.41 20.69
C LYS A 33 7.29 1.35 20.08
N LEU A 34 8.20 0.63 20.73
CA LEU A 34 9.52 0.38 20.17
C LEU A 34 9.38 -0.55 18.94
N ILE A 35 9.93 -0.11 17.83
CA ILE A 35 10.03 -0.87 16.59
C ILE A 35 11.49 -0.99 16.19
N LEU A 36 11.80 -2.04 15.46
CA LEU A 36 13.11 -2.26 14.88
C LEU A 36 12.96 -2.26 13.36
N PRO A 37 13.41 -1.20 12.65
CA PRO A 37 13.46 -1.20 11.21
C PRO A 37 14.43 -2.30 10.74
N ILE A 38 13.90 -3.27 9.99
CA ILE A 38 14.71 -4.38 9.45
C ILE A 38 15.24 -4.00 8.07
N SER A 39 14.40 -3.32 7.29
CA SER A 39 14.74 -2.86 5.95
C SER A 39 13.93 -1.62 5.60
N VAL A 40 14.56 -0.68 4.93
CA VAL A 40 13.92 0.50 4.36
C VAL A 40 14.29 0.57 2.89
N GLN A 41 13.29 0.66 2.03
CA GLN A 41 13.50 0.84 0.59
C GLN A 41 12.75 2.07 0.12
N GLU A 42 13.44 2.92 -0.63
CA GLU A 42 12.88 4.07 -1.32
C GLU A 42 13.01 3.84 -2.83
N THR A 43 11.94 4.08 -3.55
CA THR A 43 11.91 3.87 -4.99
C THR A 43 11.25 5.07 -5.67
N SER A 44 11.92 5.60 -6.69
CA SER A 44 11.34 6.56 -7.62
C SER A 44 11.07 5.86 -8.95
N SER A 45 9.86 6.03 -9.47
CA SER A 45 9.47 5.37 -10.70
C SER A 45 8.51 6.23 -11.53
N LYS A 46 8.51 5.98 -12.84
CA LYS A 46 7.57 6.53 -13.79
C LYS A 46 6.65 5.42 -14.28
N THR A 47 5.35 5.60 -14.11
CA THR A 47 4.36 4.66 -14.63
C THR A 47 3.73 5.23 -15.90
N ILE A 48 3.71 4.43 -16.96
CA ILE A 48 3.00 4.73 -18.20
C ILE A 48 1.84 3.75 -18.36
N TYR A 49 0.69 4.26 -18.73
CA TYR A 49 -0.55 3.50 -18.88
C TYR A 49 -1.24 3.83 -20.19
N ARG A 50 -1.80 2.81 -20.82
CA ARG A 50 -2.66 2.92 -21.98
C ARG A 50 -3.87 2.00 -21.77
N LYS A 51 -5.07 2.53 -22.04
CA LYS A 51 -6.33 1.81 -21.84
C LYS A 51 -6.60 0.79 -22.94
N ASP A 52 -6.30 1.14 -24.20
CA ASP A 52 -6.63 0.28 -25.35
C ASP A 52 -5.48 0.22 -26.39
N PRO A 53 -4.92 -0.96 -26.67
CA PRO A 53 -5.01 -2.16 -25.84
C PRO A 53 -4.39 -1.91 -24.48
N GLU A 54 -5.00 -2.47 -23.43
CA GLU A 54 -4.57 -2.22 -22.06
C GLU A 54 -3.08 -2.60 -21.87
N SER A 55 -2.31 -1.66 -21.37
CA SER A 55 -0.90 -1.86 -21.08
C SER A 55 -0.43 -0.88 -20.01
N LYS A 56 0.26 -1.43 -19.00
CA LYS A 56 0.91 -0.67 -17.94
C LYS A 56 2.38 -1.06 -17.89
N LYS A 57 3.26 -0.07 -17.82
CA LYS A 57 4.70 -0.24 -17.62
C LYS A 57 5.16 0.66 -16.49
N THR A 58 6.01 0.14 -15.62
CA THR A 58 6.65 0.90 -14.55
C THR A 58 8.16 0.92 -14.81
N ILE A 59 8.71 2.11 -14.92
CA ILE A 59 10.14 2.35 -15.13
C ILE A 59 10.71 2.81 -13.79
N ILE A 60 11.57 2.00 -13.19
CA ILE A 60 12.26 2.35 -11.94
C ILE A 60 13.46 3.21 -12.30
N GLU A 61 13.39 4.47 -11.95
CA GLU A 61 14.41 5.49 -12.22
C GLU A 61 15.44 5.60 -11.09
N GLY A 62 15.01 5.36 -9.84
CA GLY A 62 15.88 5.38 -8.67
C GLY A 62 15.44 4.34 -7.63
N MET A 63 16.41 3.70 -6.98
CA MET A 63 16.18 2.79 -5.85
C MET A 63 17.29 2.96 -4.82
N ASN A 64 16.90 3.18 -3.59
CA ASN A 64 17.79 3.20 -2.43
C ASN A 64 17.25 2.17 -1.42
N SER A 65 18.10 1.25 -1.00
CA SER A 65 17.71 0.20 -0.06
C SER A 65 18.77 0.07 1.03
N ASN A 66 18.31 0.20 2.26
CA ASN A 66 19.11 -0.08 3.45
C ASN A 66 18.40 -1.16 4.26
N GLY A 67 19.12 -2.22 4.64
CA GLY A 67 18.55 -3.26 5.48
C GLY A 67 19.23 -4.61 5.32
N VAL A 68 18.70 -5.59 6.03
CA VAL A 68 19.25 -6.95 6.06
C VAL A 68 18.67 -7.75 4.91
N GLU A 69 19.36 -7.79 3.77
CA GLU A 69 18.94 -8.57 2.59
C GLU A 69 18.71 -10.05 2.90
N GLU A 70 19.46 -10.60 3.86
CA GLU A 70 19.31 -12.00 4.31
C GLU A 70 17.92 -12.29 4.90
N PHE A 71 17.21 -11.29 5.41
CA PHE A 71 15.88 -11.47 5.99
C PHE A 71 14.83 -11.82 4.93
N PHE A 72 15.04 -11.37 3.70
CA PHE A 72 14.13 -11.61 2.57
C PHE A 72 14.45 -12.89 1.79
N SER A 73 15.59 -13.51 2.05
CA SER A 73 15.98 -14.78 1.43
C SER A 73 15.36 -16.02 2.10
N THR A 74 14.65 -15.86 3.20
CA THR A 74 14.11 -16.95 4.02
C THR A 74 12.72 -17.42 3.56
N GLY A 75 12.60 -17.83 2.31
CA GLY A 75 11.50 -18.69 1.86
C GLY A 75 10.48 -18.03 0.94
N ASP A 76 9.97 -18.81 0.02
CA ASP A 76 9.05 -18.44 -1.07
C ASP A 76 7.76 -17.74 -0.60
N MET A 77 7.32 -17.99 0.62
CA MET A 77 6.05 -17.50 1.14
C MET A 77 6.10 -16.02 1.54
N LEU A 78 7.15 -15.59 2.24
CA LEU A 78 7.30 -14.17 2.59
C LEU A 78 7.50 -13.31 1.34
N GLY A 79 8.28 -13.81 0.38
CA GLY A 79 8.45 -13.17 -0.93
C GLY A 79 7.13 -12.99 -1.68
N THR A 80 6.24 -13.99 -1.63
CA THR A 80 4.90 -13.90 -2.25
C THR A 80 4.05 -12.84 -1.57
N ILE A 81 4.00 -12.80 -0.24
CA ILE A 81 3.24 -11.79 0.51
C ILE A 81 3.79 -10.39 0.22
N LEU A 82 5.12 -10.23 0.19
CA LEU A 82 5.74 -8.95 -0.13
C LEU A 82 5.41 -8.49 -1.55
N ASN A 83 5.42 -9.39 -2.53
CA ASN A 83 5.01 -9.05 -3.90
C ASN A 83 3.56 -8.56 -3.95
N ASP A 84 2.66 -9.17 -3.17
CA ASP A 84 1.26 -8.74 -3.09
C ASP A 84 1.10 -7.40 -2.37
N VAL A 85 1.90 -7.14 -1.32
CA VAL A 85 1.93 -5.83 -0.63
C VAL A 85 2.43 -4.72 -1.56
N PHE A 86 3.31 -5.05 -2.51
CA PHE A 86 3.79 -4.10 -3.51
C PHE A 86 2.92 -4.04 -4.77
N ALA A 87 1.84 -4.83 -4.86
CA ALA A 87 0.90 -4.74 -5.96
C ALA A 87 0.04 -3.47 -5.86
N ASP A 88 -0.27 -2.91 -7.02
CA ASP A 88 -1.19 -1.76 -7.08
C ASP A 88 -2.62 -2.19 -6.75
N ILE A 89 -3.29 -1.39 -5.95
CA ILE A 89 -4.72 -1.52 -5.65
C ILE A 89 -5.48 -0.45 -6.39
N ASN A 90 -6.42 -0.86 -7.24
CA ASN A 90 -7.35 0.04 -7.91
C ASN A 90 -8.76 -0.23 -7.41
N ILE A 91 -9.32 0.69 -6.62
CA ILE A 91 -10.69 0.55 -6.11
C ILE A 91 -11.76 0.70 -7.20
N TYR A 92 -11.42 1.24 -8.37
CA TYR A 92 -12.33 1.37 -9.52
C TYR A 92 -12.46 0.09 -10.35
N ASP A 93 -11.65 -0.94 -10.07
CA ASP A 93 -11.86 -2.28 -10.62
C ASP A 93 -13.00 -2.98 -9.84
N ASP A 94 -13.67 -3.92 -10.47
CA ASP A 94 -14.74 -4.69 -9.80
C ASP A 94 -14.19 -5.55 -8.65
N ASP A 95 -13.00 -6.11 -8.85
CA ASP A 95 -12.30 -6.95 -7.88
C ASP A 95 -10.89 -6.41 -7.59
N ILE A 96 -10.56 -6.35 -6.32
CA ILE A 96 -9.19 -6.11 -5.83
C ILE A 96 -8.50 -7.47 -5.65
N ARG A 97 -7.37 -7.66 -6.33
CA ARG A 97 -6.53 -8.85 -6.19
C ARG A 97 -5.44 -8.58 -5.17
N LEU A 98 -5.48 -9.31 -4.07
CA LEU A 98 -4.55 -9.15 -2.96
C LEU A 98 -4.39 -10.47 -2.21
N LEU A 99 -3.16 -10.81 -1.82
CA LEU A 99 -2.86 -12.04 -1.06
C LEU A 99 -3.40 -13.29 -1.74
N GLN A 100 -3.22 -13.35 -3.07
CA GLN A 100 -3.71 -14.43 -3.96
C GLN A 100 -5.22 -14.67 -3.91
N ARG A 101 -5.98 -13.68 -3.45
CA ARG A 101 -7.44 -13.71 -3.39
C ARG A 101 -8.04 -12.55 -4.16
N ARG A 102 -9.32 -12.68 -4.45
CA ARG A 102 -10.14 -11.61 -5.03
C ARG A 102 -11.10 -11.13 -3.96
N PHE A 103 -11.15 -9.83 -3.79
CA PHE A 103 -12.06 -9.15 -2.90
C PHE A 103 -12.91 -8.19 -3.73
N VAL A 104 -14.20 -8.19 -3.50
CA VAL A 104 -15.09 -7.22 -4.15
C VAL A 104 -14.65 -5.81 -3.77
N SER A 105 -14.48 -4.93 -4.75
CA SER A 105 -14.19 -3.53 -4.47
C SER A 105 -15.40 -2.84 -3.83
N PRO A 106 -15.20 -1.93 -2.85
CA PRO A 106 -16.29 -1.21 -2.23
C PRO A 106 -17.05 -0.27 -3.17
N ILE A 107 -16.51 0.01 -4.37
CA ILE A 107 -17.17 0.82 -5.39
C ILE A 107 -17.31 0.09 -6.74
N GLY A 108 -16.95 -1.19 -6.79
CA GLY A 108 -17.13 -2.04 -7.96
C GLY A 108 -18.62 -2.35 -8.24
N SER A 109 -18.90 -2.91 -9.40
CA SER A 109 -20.29 -3.22 -9.83
C SER A 109 -21.00 -4.19 -8.88
N GLY A 110 -20.27 -5.09 -8.20
CA GLY A 110 -20.78 -6.03 -7.20
C GLY A 110 -20.96 -5.45 -5.80
N ALA A 111 -20.53 -4.22 -5.54
CA ALA A 111 -20.43 -3.65 -4.20
C ALA A 111 -21.76 -3.65 -3.43
N ILE A 112 -22.86 -3.21 -4.07
CA ILE A 112 -24.18 -3.10 -3.43
C ILE A 112 -24.74 -4.49 -3.02
N SER A 113 -24.40 -5.53 -3.76
CA SER A 113 -24.82 -6.90 -3.44
C SER A 113 -23.97 -7.55 -2.34
N PHE A 114 -22.74 -7.07 -2.18
CA PHE A 114 -21.76 -7.66 -1.26
C PHE A 114 -21.64 -6.90 0.06
N TYR A 115 -21.72 -5.56 0.03
CA TYR A 115 -21.56 -4.69 1.20
C TYR A 115 -22.88 -4.06 1.64
N LYS A 116 -22.99 -3.80 2.95
CA LYS A 116 -23.92 -2.83 3.53
C LYS A 116 -23.21 -1.51 3.71
N PHE A 117 -23.85 -0.44 3.26
CA PHE A 117 -23.38 0.91 3.41
C PHE A 117 -24.20 1.67 4.44
N TYR A 118 -23.52 2.41 5.29
CA TYR A 118 -24.14 3.25 6.29
C TYR A 118 -23.72 4.70 6.04
N LEU A 119 -24.70 5.54 5.84
CA LEU A 119 -24.49 6.98 5.79
C LEU A 119 -24.21 7.47 7.21
N MET A 120 -23.05 8.05 7.45
CA MET A 120 -22.63 8.55 8.75
C MET A 120 -22.97 10.01 8.89
N ASP A 121 -22.24 10.88 8.23
CA ASP A 121 -22.36 12.33 8.29
C ASP A 121 -21.79 12.99 7.02
N THR A 122 -21.74 14.31 7.03
CA THR A 122 -21.06 15.10 6.02
C THR A 122 -19.87 15.80 6.67
N VAL A 123 -18.69 15.58 6.14
CA VAL A 123 -17.44 16.09 6.69
C VAL A 123 -16.63 16.87 5.65
N MET A 124 -15.74 17.69 6.14
CA MET A 124 -14.72 18.32 5.29
C MET A 124 -13.48 17.45 5.25
N VAL A 125 -13.08 17.00 4.06
CA VAL A 125 -11.79 16.34 3.80
C VAL A 125 -10.95 17.31 2.98
N ASP A 126 -9.88 17.81 3.54
CA ASP A 126 -9.15 18.97 3.06
C ASP A 126 -10.11 20.15 2.82
N LYS A 127 -10.26 20.59 1.56
CA LYS A 127 -11.16 21.68 1.18
C LYS A 127 -12.47 21.18 0.56
N ASN A 128 -12.70 19.87 0.53
CA ASN A 128 -13.85 19.27 -0.14
C ASN A 128 -14.91 18.83 0.87
N LYS A 129 -16.16 19.20 0.62
CA LYS A 129 -17.31 18.68 1.37
C LYS A 129 -17.61 17.27 0.87
N CYS A 130 -17.58 16.28 1.78
CA CYS A 130 -17.76 14.88 1.47
C CYS A 130 -18.86 14.25 2.30
N VAL A 131 -19.62 13.37 1.69
CA VAL A 131 -20.49 12.42 2.36
C VAL A 131 -19.62 11.27 2.86
N HIS A 132 -19.67 11.00 4.15
CA HIS A 132 -18.95 9.90 4.79
C HIS A 132 -19.83 8.67 4.85
N LEU A 133 -19.38 7.59 4.23
CA LEU A 133 -20.01 6.28 4.23
C LEU A 133 -19.10 5.28 4.92
N THR A 134 -19.68 4.41 5.74
CA THR A 134 -19.02 3.20 6.23
C THR A 134 -19.55 2.00 5.49
N PHE A 135 -18.71 1.05 5.16
CA PHE A 135 -19.11 -0.20 4.53
C PHE A 135 -18.58 -1.43 5.26
N VAL A 136 -19.37 -2.48 5.27
CA VAL A 136 -19.04 -3.79 5.84
C VAL A 136 -19.66 -4.89 4.98
N PRO A 137 -19.10 -6.11 4.90
CA PRO A 137 -19.75 -7.23 4.23
C PRO A 137 -21.16 -7.47 4.76
N GLN A 138 -22.12 -7.77 3.88
CA GLN A 138 -23.51 -8.07 4.27
C GLN A 138 -23.58 -9.31 5.17
N ASN A 139 -22.82 -10.32 4.82
CA ASN A 139 -22.63 -11.50 5.64
C ASN A 139 -21.27 -11.39 6.38
N PRO A 140 -21.27 -11.39 7.73
CA PRO A 140 -20.03 -11.30 8.52
C PRO A 140 -19.05 -12.46 8.32
N GLN A 141 -19.45 -13.54 7.65
CA GLN A 141 -18.59 -14.68 7.31
C GLN A 141 -17.90 -14.52 5.95
N ASP A 142 -18.35 -13.56 5.14
CA ASP A 142 -17.76 -13.32 3.83
C ASP A 142 -16.40 -12.63 3.95
N PHE A 143 -15.50 -13.02 3.06
CA PHE A 143 -14.18 -12.41 2.96
C PHE A 143 -14.27 -11.08 2.21
N GLY A 144 -14.27 -9.99 2.93
CA GLY A 144 -14.39 -8.66 2.38
C GLY A 144 -13.74 -7.62 3.28
N PHE A 145 -13.55 -6.45 2.72
CA PHE A 145 -13.06 -5.29 3.47
C PHE A 145 -14.16 -4.69 4.34
N THR A 146 -13.75 -4.07 5.41
CA THR A 146 -14.53 -3.05 6.11
C THR A 146 -13.84 -1.71 5.95
N GLY A 147 -14.57 -0.60 5.98
CA GLY A 147 -13.89 0.69 5.84
C GLY A 147 -14.81 1.87 5.65
N HIS A 148 -14.23 2.94 5.13
CA HIS A 148 -14.88 4.21 4.94
C HIS A 148 -14.64 4.75 3.53
N LEU A 149 -15.68 5.37 2.98
CA LEU A 149 -15.62 6.13 1.75
C LEU A 149 -15.99 7.58 2.04
N TYR A 150 -15.21 8.49 1.51
CA TYR A 150 -15.47 9.92 1.54
C TYR A 150 -15.73 10.36 0.09
N VAL A 151 -16.99 10.56 -0.23
CA VAL A 151 -17.47 10.84 -1.58
C VAL A 151 -17.88 12.31 -1.66
N LEU A 152 -17.48 12.99 -2.71
CA LEU A 152 -17.84 14.41 -2.89
C LEU A 152 -19.34 14.60 -2.84
N ASP A 153 -19.77 15.60 -2.06
CA ASP A 153 -21.17 16.04 -2.00
C ASP A 153 -21.46 17.02 -3.14
N ASP A 154 -21.25 16.54 -4.36
CA ASP A 154 -21.52 17.28 -5.60
C ASP A 154 -22.01 16.35 -6.72
N SER A 155 -22.19 16.86 -7.92
CA SER A 155 -22.69 16.08 -9.06
C SER A 155 -21.68 15.06 -9.62
N THR A 156 -20.41 15.09 -9.19
CA THR A 156 -19.38 14.16 -9.66
C THR A 156 -19.37 12.86 -8.88
N TYR A 157 -19.75 12.90 -7.60
CA TYR A 157 -19.66 11.77 -6.67
C TYR A 157 -18.29 11.11 -6.65
N ALA A 158 -17.22 11.87 -6.92
CA ALA A 158 -15.88 11.34 -6.94
C ALA A 158 -15.44 10.91 -5.53
N VAL A 159 -14.67 9.84 -5.43
CA VAL A 159 -14.08 9.41 -4.17
C VAL A 159 -12.89 10.31 -3.85
N LYS A 160 -12.96 11.04 -2.75
CA LYS A 160 -11.85 11.86 -2.23
C LYS A 160 -10.89 11.02 -1.39
N LYS A 161 -11.42 10.08 -0.61
CA LYS A 161 -10.64 9.19 0.25
C LYS A 161 -11.35 7.86 0.43
N CYS A 162 -10.58 6.79 0.42
CA CYS A 162 -11.04 5.43 0.75
C CYS A 162 -10.12 4.85 1.82
N THR A 163 -10.70 4.26 2.87
CA THR A 163 -9.97 3.41 3.81
C THR A 163 -10.55 2.01 3.78
N MET A 164 -9.70 1.01 3.74
CA MET A 164 -10.09 -0.41 3.72
C MET A 164 -9.28 -1.16 4.76
N ASN A 165 -9.96 -1.93 5.57
CA ASN A 165 -9.34 -2.83 6.55
C ASN A 165 -9.75 -4.26 6.26
N LEU A 166 -8.79 -5.17 6.29
CA LEU A 166 -9.00 -6.61 6.19
C LEU A 166 -8.60 -7.25 7.53
N PRO A 167 -9.58 -7.56 8.40
CA PRO A 167 -9.28 -8.06 9.73
C PRO A 167 -8.86 -9.54 9.71
N LYS A 168 -8.15 -10.00 10.74
CA LYS A 168 -7.67 -11.37 10.96
C LYS A 168 -8.68 -12.48 10.66
N LYS A 169 -9.98 -12.22 10.87
CA LYS A 169 -11.06 -13.19 10.64
C LYS A 169 -11.20 -13.64 9.18
N THR A 170 -10.58 -12.96 8.25
CA THR A 170 -10.69 -13.24 6.81
C THR A 170 -9.94 -14.50 6.37
N GLY A 171 -9.24 -15.20 7.28
CA GLY A 171 -8.61 -16.49 7.01
C GLY A 171 -7.50 -16.44 5.96
N VAL A 172 -6.88 -15.28 5.76
CA VAL A 172 -5.65 -15.18 4.99
C VAL A 172 -4.51 -15.60 5.90
N ASN A 173 -3.86 -16.71 5.55
CA ASN A 173 -2.79 -17.27 6.36
C ASN A 173 -1.70 -16.22 6.62
N PHE A 174 -1.26 -16.15 7.88
CA PHE A 174 -0.18 -15.27 8.35
C PHE A 174 -0.50 -13.76 8.37
N VAL A 175 -1.63 -13.28 7.85
CA VAL A 175 -2.05 -11.90 7.95
C VAL A 175 -2.91 -11.69 9.19
N GLU A 176 -2.43 -10.84 10.11
CA GLU A 176 -3.16 -10.45 11.31
C GLU A 176 -4.06 -9.25 11.04
N ASN A 177 -3.57 -8.31 10.26
CA ASN A 177 -4.28 -7.12 9.85
C ASN A 177 -3.73 -6.58 8.53
N LEU A 178 -4.57 -5.93 7.75
CA LEU A 178 -4.18 -5.21 6.56
C LEU A 178 -5.03 -3.96 6.46
N ASP A 179 -4.36 -2.82 6.35
CA ASP A 179 -4.97 -1.52 6.19
C ASP A 179 -4.50 -0.88 4.88
N VAL A 180 -5.44 -0.30 4.14
CA VAL A 180 -5.18 0.48 2.94
C VAL A 180 -5.86 1.83 3.09
N VAL A 181 -5.12 2.89 2.76
CA VAL A 181 -5.64 4.26 2.71
C VAL A 181 -5.28 4.86 1.37
N GLN A 182 -6.28 5.25 0.60
CA GLN A 182 -6.08 5.93 -0.68
C GLN A 182 -6.71 7.32 -0.67
N GLN A 183 -5.98 8.30 -1.20
CA GLN A 183 -6.46 9.67 -1.35
C GLN A 183 -6.38 10.09 -2.82
N TYR A 184 -7.36 10.89 -3.22
CA TYR A 184 -7.53 11.33 -4.60
C TYR A 184 -7.64 12.85 -4.64
N GLU A 185 -7.10 13.46 -5.69
CA GLU A 185 -7.20 14.88 -5.93
C GLU A 185 -7.67 15.20 -7.34
N GLN A 186 -8.33 16.33 -7.47
CA GLN A 186 -8.72 16.84 -8.78
C GLN A 186 -7.59 17.69 -9.36
N LEU A 187 -7.11 17.30 -10.53
CA LEU A 187 -6.15 18.08 -11.28
C LEU A 187 -6.81 19.32 -11.95
N PRO A 188 -6.01 20.32 -12.36
CA PRO A 188 -6.51 21.52 -13.03
C PRO A 188 -7.32 21.23 -14.32
N ASN A 189 -7.08 20.07 -14.96
CA ASN A 189 -7.83 19.62 -16.13
C ASN A 189 -9.17 18.94 -15.79
N GLY A 190 -9.55 18.89 -14.51
CA GLY A 190 -10.80 18.30 -14.02
C GLY A 190 -10.73 16.80 -13.72
N ASN A 191 -9.67 16.11 -14.07
CA ASN A 191 -9.52 14.67 -13.80
C ASN A 191 -9.21 14.41 -12.31
N TRP A 192 -9.87 13.42 -11.73
CA TRP A 192 -9.54 12.88 -10.41
C TRP A 192 -8.49 11.80 -10.55
N VAL A 193 -7.44 11.89 -9.74
CA VAL A 193 -6.30 10.98 -9.75
C VAL A 193 -5.93 10.55 -8.33
N LEU A 194 -5.38 9.35 -8.21
CA LEU A 194 -4.81 8.85 -6.96
C LEU A 194 -3.53 9.64 -6.63
N THR A 195 -3.42 10.20 -5.45
CA THR A 195 -2.22 10.95 -5.01
C THR A 195 -1.43 10.22 -3.94
N ASP A 196 -2.13 9.53 -3.05
CA ASP A 196 -1.51 8.79 -1.95
C ASP A 196 -2.12 7.40 -1.84
N ASP A 197 -1.26 6.40 -1.69
CA ASP A 197 -1.63 4.99 -1.48
C ASP A 197 -0.75 4.40 -0.38
N ASP A 198 -1.31 4.31 0.82
CA ASP A 198 -0.67 3.74 1.99
C ASP A 198 -1.22 2.34 2.26
N MET A 199 -0.33 1.40 2.50
CA MET A 199 -0.69 0.04 2.91
C MET A 199 0.16 -0.36 4.12
N THR A 200 -0.50 -0.91 5.13
CA THR A 200 0.15 -1.51 6.29
C THR A 200 -0.34 -2.94 6.44
N VAL A 201 0.57 -3.88 6.56
CA VAL A 201 0.26 -5.31 6.76
C VAL A 201 0.99 -5.82 7.98
N ASP A 202 0.25 -6.37 8.92
CA ASP A 202 0.77 -7.06 10.08
C ASP A 202 0.81 -8.56 9.81
N LEU A 203 2.00 -9.15 9.88
CA LEU A 203 2.24 -10.56 9.58
C LEU A 203 2.67 -11.32 10.82
N LEU A 204 2.09 -12.50 11.04
CA LEU A 204 2.54 -13.48 12.03
C LEU A 204 3.29 -14.61 11.32
N VAL A 205 4.60 -14.48 11.19
CA VAL A 205 5.42 -15.39 10.37
C VAL A 205 5.76 -16.70 11.09
N MET A 206 5.98 -16.67 12.42
CA MET A 206 6.21 -17.85 13.25
C MET A 206 5.88 -17.57 14.71
N LYS A 207 5.53 -18.64 15.47
CA LYS A 207 5.29 -18.54 16.93
C LYS A 207 6.48 -18.04 17.75
N ALA A 208 7.70 -18.11 17.20
CA ALA A 208 8.94 -17.73 17.85
C ALA A 208 9.47 -16.36 17.40
N ILE A 209 8.92 -15.78 16.34
CA ILE A 209 9.26 -14.46 15.83
C ILE A 209 8.06 -13.56 16.12
N GLN A 210 8.32 -12.47 16.81
CA GLN A 210 7.36 -11.38 17.00
C GLN A 210 6.89 -10.90 15.63
N GLY A 211 5.65 -10.43 15.54
CA GLY A 211 5.04 -10.05 14.26
C GLY A 211 5.91 -9.08 13.45
N ILE A 212 5.85 -9.22 12.15
CA ILE A 212 6.49 -8.31 11.20
C ILE A 212 5.43 -7.36 10.67
N GLN A 213 5.68 -6.07 10.72
CA GLN A 213 4.88 -5.07 10.04
C GLN A 213 5.57 -4.66 8.76
N VAL A 214 4.85 -4.69 7.66
CA VAL A 214 5.27 -4.16 6.36
C VAL A 214 4.44 -2.93 6.08
N LYS A 215 5.10 -1.80 5.83
CA LYS A 215 4.45 -0.54 5.46
C LYS A 215 4.93 -0.12 4.09
N ARG A 216 4.00 0.24 3.22
CA ARG A 216 4.24 0.88 1.93
C ARG A 216 3.53 2.21 1.90
N THR A 217 4.26 3.26 1.56
CA THR A 217 3.71 4.58 1.24
C THR A 217 4.07 4.91 -0.20
N THR A 218 3.08 5.17 -1.02
CA THR A 218 3.29 5.59 -2.41
C THR A 218 2.64 6.94 -2.63
N LYS A 219 3.41 7.87 -3.17
CA LYS A 219 2.91 9.18 -3.60
C LYS A 219 2.97 9.28 -5.11
N TYR A 220 1.90 9.73 -5.71
CA TYR A 220 1.79 9.94 -7.15
C TYR A 220 1.72 11.42 -7.47
N SER A 221 2.55 11.86 -8.38
CA SER A 221 2.63 13.25 -8.81
C SER A 221 2.92 13.33 -10.32
N ASN A 222 2.96 14.54 -10.86
CA ASN A 222 3.35 14.80 -12.24
C ASN A 222 2.54 14.02 -13.29
N TYR A 223 1.21 13.97 -13.11
CA TYR A 223 0.31 13.34 -14.06
C TYR A 223 0.31 14.05 -15.41
N VAL A 224 0.57 13.28 -16.47
CA VAL A 224 0.61 13.74 -17.86
C VAL A 224 -0.39 12.94 -18.68
N PHE A 225 -1.26 13.61 -19.43
CA PHE A 225 -2.30 12.99 -20.27
C PHE A 225 -2.01 13.12 -21.77
N GLU A 226 -0.77 13.44 -22.11
CA GLU A 226 -0.33 13.51 -23.50
C GLU A 226 -0.11 12.12 -24.10
N PRO A 227 -0.19 11.98 -25.44
CA PRO A 227 0.08 10.72 -26.10
C PRO A 227 1.49 10.20 -25.78
N ILE A 228 1.57 8.96 -25.31
CA ILE A 228 2.83 8.29 -24.97
C ILE A 228 3.39 7.61 -26.23
N GLU A 229 4.70 7.71 -26.43
CA GLU A 229 5.39 7.05 -27.53
C GLU A 229 5.11 5.53 -27.55
N PRO A 230 4.59 4.96 -28.65
CA PRO A 230 4.22 3.55 -28.73
C PRO A 230 5.39 2.59 -28.45
N ARG A 231 6.64 3.02 -28.68
CA ARG A 231 7.84 2.22 -28.42
C ARG A 231 8.00 1.84 -26.94
N LEU A 232 7.56 2.70 -26.01
CA LEU A 232 7.68 2.46 -24.58
C LEU A 232 6.82 1.27 -24.11
N PHE A 233 5.69 1.03 -24.78
CA PHE A 233 4.83 -0.13 -24.48
C PHE A 233 5.37 -1.45 -25.04
N ARG A 234 6.37 -1.40 -25.97
CA ARG A 234 7.02 -2.57 -26.55
C ARG A 234 8.22 -3.07 -25.74
N LEU A 235 8.64 -2.33 -24.70
CA LEU A 235 9.73 -2.74 -23.83
C LEU A 235 9.40 -4.09 -23.18
N LYS A 236 10.43 -4.93 -23.01
CA LYS A 236 10.27 -6.28 -22.44
C LYS A 236 9.96 -6.18 -20.94
N GLY A 237 8.92 -6.91 -20.50
CA GLY A 237 8.48 -6.92 -19.12
C GLY A 237 7.57 -5.73 -18.77
N ASN A 238 6.91 -5.79 -17.61
CA ASN A 238 6.05 -4.72 -17.09
C ASN A 238 6.81 -3.77 -16.14
N VAL A 239 7.89 -4.25 -15.54
CA VAL A 239 8.80 -3.46 -14.72
C VAL A 239 10.14 -3.39 -15.42
N ILE A 240 10.61 -2.18 -15.65
CA ILE A 240 11.87 -1.87 -16.33
C ILE A 240 12.74 -1.14 -15.32
N LYS A 241 13.98 -1.55 -15.18
CA LYS A 241 14.95 -0.96 -14.26
C LYS A 241 15.98 -0.18 -15.07
N GLU A 242 16.18 1.11 -14.75
CA GLU A 242 17.27 1.89 -15.32
C GLU A 242 18.62 1.37 -14.83
N ALA A 243 19.63 1.47 -15.70
CA ALA A 243 20.95 0.93 -15.40
C ALA A 243 21.63 1.63 -14.20
N ASP A 244 21.32 2.90 -13.99
CA ASP A 244 21.87 3.74 -12.93
C ASP A 244 20.92 3.92 -11.72
N MET A 245 19.85 3.14 -11.62
CA MET A 245 18.83 3.30 -10.58
C MET A 245 19.39 3.21 -9.15
N LEU A 246 20.50 2.47 -8.94
CA LEU A 246 21.13 2.27 -7.63
C LEU A 246 22.18 3.33 -7.29
N THR A 247 22.53 4.19 -8.24
CA THR A 247 23.64 5.16 -8.12
C THR A 247 23.17 6.61 -8.19
N LYS A 248 21.89 6.86 -7.93
CA LYS A 248 21.34 8.23 -7.94
C LYS A 248 21.93 9.06 -6.81
N SER A 249 22.20 10.33 -7.08
CA SER A 249 22.79 11.27 -6.12
C SER A 249 21.80 11.70 -5.04
N ASP A 250 22.33 12.25 -3.94
CA ASP A 250 21.52 12.86 -2.89
C ASP A 250 20.66 14.02 -3.40
N GLU A 251 21.14 14.77 -4.38
CA GLU A 251 20.39 15.85 -5.04
C GLU A 251 19.17 15.32 -5.78
N TYR A 252 19.31 14.17 -6.47
CA TYR A 252 18.19 13.50 -7.11
C TYR A 252 17.11 13.14 -6.09
N TRP A 253 17.49 12.51 -4.98
CA TRP A 253 16.56 12.12 -3.92
C TRP A 253 15.93 13.33 -3.22
N ALA A 254 16.66 14.40 -3.01
CA ALA A 254 16.11 15.66 -2.50
C ALA A 254 15.02 16.24 -3.41
N GLY A 255 15.18 16.11 -4.73
CA GLY A 255 14.18 16.52 -5.72
C GLY A 255 12.94 15.61 -5.73
N VAL A 256 13.11 14.30 -5.52
CA VAL A 256 12.01 13.32 -5.47
C VAL A 256 11.14 13.47 -4.24
N ARG A 257 11.71 13.90 -3.11
CA ARG A 257 11.04 14.03 -1.81
C ARG A 257 10.26 15.34 -1.63
N GLN A 258 10.35 16.27 -2.59
CA GLN A 258 9.59 17.54 -2.59
C GLN A 258 8.18 17.32 -3.13
#